data_60d4527bf32c026ee9e725840907d19d
#
_entry.id   60d4527bf32c026ee9e725840907d19d
#
_cell.length_a   1.000
_cell.length_b   1.000
_cell.length_c   1.000
_cell.angle_alpha   90.00
_cell.angle_beta   90.00
_cell.angle_gamma   90.00
#
_symmetry.space_group_name_H-M   'P 1'
#
loop_
_entity.id
_entity.type
_entity.pdbx_description
1 polymer ?
#
loop_
_entity_poly.entity_id
_entity_poly.type
_entity_poly.pdbx_seq_one_letter_code
_entity_poly.pdbx_strand_id
1 'polypeptide(L)'
;MRIVMHVAIVLLLATPAVAQAQAHQAKEETTKEEIQKLFRDVNEAITKRDRPRLEQLFADEFQFIRPSGGVISKVTHINGIMSNDPIASTPIPAPATENLMVYGDVVVARHTVRGTAISSIFVKKDGHWQLLQAQGTRLAPERKPITLDPKLLEAFVGKYEFGPNAIATATREGDAIKWRGGNRMPVTLVPLSETQFFAKETETEMMFVKNENGQVTGVVLRLGSCQDSKAKKIE
;
A
#
# COMPACT_ATOMS: atom_id res chain seq x y z
N MET A 1 26.99 -32.51 -61.54
CA MET A 1 27.23 -31.20 -60.91
C MET A 1 26.68 -31.29 -59.48
N ARG A 2 27.54 -31.58 -58.48
CA ARG A 2 27.18 -31.75 -57.08
C ARG A 2 27.31 -30.39 -56.38
N ILE A 3 26.17 -29.82 -55.92
CA ILE A 3 26.14 -28.59 -55.13
C ILE A 3 26.44 -28.99 -53.67
N VAL A 4 27.59 -28.59 -53.16
CA VAL A 4 27.98 -28.72 -51.74
C VAL A 4 27.42 -27.50 -51.02
N MET A 5 26.36 -27.70 -50.21
CA MET A 5 25.77 -26.66 -49.41
C MET A 5 26.58 -26.56 -48.09
N HIS A 6 27.34 -25.47 -47.98
CA HIS A 6 28.05 -25.16 -46.74
C HIS A 6 27.07 -24.57 -45.71
N VAL A 7 26.76 -25.32 -44.66
CA VAL A 7 26.02 -24.83 -43.50
C VAL A 7 27.04 -24.10 -42.60
N ALA A 8 27.00 -22.78 -42.59
CA ALA A 8 27.80 -21.99 -41.66
C ALA A 8 27.11 -22.05 -40.26
N ILE A 9 27.69 -22.76 -39.35
CA ILE A 9 27.29 -22.74 -37.93
C ILE A 9 27.86 -21.45 -37.33
N VAL A 10 26.99 -20.46 -37.12
CA VAL A 10 27.33 -19.25 -36.36
C VAL A 10 27.31 -19.60 -34.87
N LEU A 11 28.48 -19.88 -34.28
CA LEU A 11 28.63 -19.94 -32.85
C LEU A 11 28.52 -18.51 -32.27
N LEU A 12 27.35 -18.19 -31.69
CA LEU A 12 27.19 -16.99 -30.84
C LEU A 12 27.98 -17.23 -29.55
N LEU A 13 29.21 -16.73 -29.48
CA LEU A 13 29.96 -16.64 -28.23
C LEU A 13 29.32 -15.58 -27.36
N ALA A 14 28.56 -15.99 -26.32
CA ALA A 14 28.06 -15.07 -25.32
C ALA A 14 29.23 -14.32 -24.66
N THR A 15 29.16 -13.00 -24.62
CA THR A 15 30.18 -12.21 -23.90
C THR A 15 30.11 -12.51 -22.41
N PRO A 16 31.19 -12.41 -21.64
CA PRO A 16 31.17 -12.67 -20.19
C PRO A 16 30.13 -11.82 -19.44
N ALA A 17 29.82 -10.62 -19.90
CA ALA A 17 28.77 -9.76 -19.34
C ALA A 17 27.37 -10.36 -19.53
N VAL A 18 27.07 -10.96 -20.68
CA VAL A 18 25.76 -11.62 -20.92
C VAL A 18 25.61 -12.86 -20.04
N ALA A 19 26.66 -13.67 -19.92
CA ALA A 19 26.66 -14.85 -19.07
C ALA A 19 26.46 -14.47 -17.58
N GLN A 20 27.08 -13.39 -17.13
CA GLN A 20 26.92 -12.89 -15.76
C GLN A 20 25.51 -12.34 -15.49
N ALA A 21 24.92 -11.62 -16.45
CA ALA A 21 23.53 -11.14 -16.35
C ALA A 21 22.54 -12.31 -16.30
N GLN A 22 22.72 -13.33 -17.12
CA GLN A 22 21.88 -14.54 -17.11
C GLN A 22 21.99 -15.32 -15.79
N ALA A 23 23.20 -15.46 -15.24
CA ALA A 23 23.42 -16.11 -13.95
C ALA A 23 22.75 -15.32 -12.79
N HIS A 24 22.80 -13.98 -12.84
CA HIS A 24 22.12 -13.12 -11.87
C HIS A 24 20.60 -13.28 -11.94
N GLN A 25 20.04 -13.24 -13.14
CA GLN A 25 18.60 -13.43 -13.36
C GLN A 25 18.11 -14.81 -12.92
N ALA A 26 18.87 -15.87 -13.23
CA ALA A 26 18.53 -17.23 -12.79
C ALA A 26 18.54 -17.37 -11.25
N LYS A 27 19.51 -16.74 -10.58
CA LYS A 27 19.58 -16.70 -9.11
C LYS A 27 18.40 -15.95 -8.52
N GLU A 28 17.98 -14.84 -9.13
CA GLU A 28 16.82 -14.06 -8.68
C GLU A 28 15.52 -14.88 -8.80
N GLU A 29 15.30 -15.56 -9.91
CA GLU A 29 14.13 -16.42 -10.10
C GLU A 29 14.08 -17.56 -9.08
N THR A 30 15.21 -18.24 -8.85
CA THR A 30 15.32 -19.27 -7.81
C THR A 30 14.95 -18.70 -6.43
N THR A 31 15.44 -17.50 -6.10
CA THR A 31 15.12 -16.83 -4.84
C THR A 31 13.62 -16.54 -4.73
N LYS A 32 12.99 -16.07 -5.79
CA LYS A 32 11.53 -15.81 -5.80
C LYS A 32 10.72 -17.09 -5.57
N GLU A 33 11.15 -18.22 -6.16
CA GLU A 33 10.51 -19.52 -5.93
C GLU A 33 10.67 -19.98 -4.47
N GLU A 34 11.86 -19.80 -3.86
CA GLU A 34 12.10 -20.09 -2.44
C GLU A 34 11.17 -19.27 -1.54
N ILE A 35 10.98 -17.97 -1.83
CA ILE A 35 10.07 -17.11 -1.08
C ILE A 35 8.62 -17.52 -1.24
N GLN A 36 8.18 -17.85 -2.46
CA GLN A 36 6.82 -18.36 -2.65
C GLN A 36 6.58 -19.67 -1.90
N LYS A 37 7.59 -20.54 -1.86
CA LYS A 37 7.52 -21.76 -1.03
C LYS A 37 7.40 -21.42 0.44
N LEU A 38 8.18 -20.48 0.95
CA LEU A 38 8.10 -20.03 2.33
C LEU A 38 6.70 -19.49 2.69
N PHE A 39 6.08 -18.72 1.80
CA PHE A 39 4.68 -18.29 2.00
C PHE A 39 3.72 -19.47 2.15
N ARG A 40 3.86 -20.50 1.32
CA ARG A 40 3.04 -21.71 1.43
C ARG A 40 3.28 -22.44 2.75
N ASP A 41 4.56 -22.61 3.13
CA ASP A 41 4.95 -23.26 4.38
C ASP A 41 4.38 -22.53 5.61
N VAL A 42 4.45 -21.18 5.60
CA VAL A 42 3.88 -20.34 6.68
C VAL A 42 2.36 -20.52 6.75
N ASN A 43 1.66 -20.46 5.63
CA ASN A 43 0.21 -20.65 5.60
C ASN A 43 -0.23 -22.05 6.05
N GLU A 44 0.53 -23.07 5.68
CA GLU A 44 0.29 -24.44 6.12
C GLU A 44 0.48 -24.57 7.63
N ALA A 45 1.58 -24.01 8.17
CA ALA A 45 1.86 -24.00 9.59
C ALA A 45 0.81 -23.21 10.39
N ILE A 46 0.31 -22.08 9.87
CA ILE A 46 -0.81 -21.32 10.44
C ILE A 46 -2.06 -22.19 10.49
N THR A 47 -2.44 -22.80 9.37
CA THR A 47 -3.65 -23.63 9.26
C THR A 47 -3.62 -24.83 10.19
N LYS A 48 -2.46 -25.49 10.32
CA LYS A 48 -2.25 -26.64 11.19
C LYS A 48 -1.96 -26.25 12.64
N ARG A 49 -1.76 -24.95 12.93
CA ARG A 49 -1.31 -24.42 14.22
C ARG A 49 -0.02 -25.12 14.69
N ASP A 50 0.90 -25.34 13.74
CA ASP A 50 2.19 -25.96 13.97
C ASP A 50 3.16 -24.94 14.57
N ARG A 51 3.13 -24.80 15.91
CA ARG A 51 4.01 -23.88 16.63
C ARG A 51 5.49 -24.10 16.34
N PRO A 52 6.06 -25.33 16.43
CA PRO A 52 7.47 -25.54 16.15
C PRO A 52 7.88 -25.10 14.75
N ARG A 53 7.00 -25.32 13.76
CA ARG A 53 7.26 -24.90 12.38
C ARG A 53 7.20 -23.39 12.25
N LEU A 54 6.23 -22.72 12.86
CA LEU A 54 6.15 -21.25 12.86
C LEU A 54 7.36 -20.61 13.51
N GLU A 55 7.88 -21.20 14.61
CA GLU A 55 9.09 -20.71 15.28
C GLU A 55 10.33 -20.78 14.38
N GLN A 56 10.41 -21.77 13.47
CA GLN A 56 11.48 -21.87 12.47
C GLN A 56 11.32 -20.91 11.30
N LEU A 57 10.07 -20.70 10.82
CA LEU A 57 9.76 -19.89 9.63
C LEU A 57 9.82 -18.39 9.90
N PHE A 58 9.61 -17.96 11.16
CA PHE A 58 9.72 -16.57 11.57
C PHE A 58 11.10 -16.30 12.17
N ALA A 59 11.73 -15.20 11.75
CA ALA A 59 12.98 -14.74 12.37
C ALA A 59 12.77 -14.44 13.87
N ASP A 60 13.80 -14.50 14.67
CA ASP A 60 13.69 -14.24 16.12
C ASP A 60 13.25 -12.81 16.41
N GLU A 61 13.67 -11.88 15.54
CA GLU A 61 13.33 -10.46 15.59
C GLU A 61 12.00 -10.14 14.87
N PHE A 62 11.22 -11.14 14.47
CA PHE A 62 9.97 -10.95 13.74
C PHE A 62 9.03 -9.96 14.41
N GLN A 63 8.48 -9.06 13.60
CA GLN A 63 7.46 -8.10 14.00
C GLN A 63 6.30 -8.11 13.01
N PHE A 64 5.10 -8.07 13.54
CA PHE A 64 3.90 -7.78 12.76
C PHE A 64 3.37 -6.39 13.11
N ILE A 65 3.32 -5.50 12.11
CA ILE A 65 2.76 -4.16 12.24
C ILE A 65 1.30 -4.21 11.76
N ARG A 66 0.39 -4.03 12.69
CA ARG A 66 -1.06 -4.06 12.42
C ARG A 66 -1.51 -2.83 11.64
N PRO A 67 -2.63 -2.89 10.90
CA PRO A 67 -3.20 -1.72 10.23
C PRO A 67 -3.53 -0.55 11.17
N SER A 68 -3.65 -0.79 12.48
CA SER A 68 -3.84 0.22 13.52
C SER A 68 -2.56 0.86 14.02
N GLY A 69 -1.37 0.45 13.50
CA GLY A 69 -0.05 0.90 13.95
C GLY A 69 0.53 0.11 15.13
N GLY A 70 -0.24 -0.78 15.77
CA GLY A 70 0.28 -1.61 16.86
C GLY A 70 1.31 -2.62 16.37
N VAL A 71 2.45 -2.73 17.08
CA VAL A 71 3.53 -3.68 16.78
C VAL A 71 3.44 -4.86 17.73
N ILE A 72 3.49 -6.07 17.20
CA ILE A 72 3.50 -7.31 17.99
C ILE A 72 4.71 -8.17 17.64
N SER A 73 5.28 -8.82 18.65
CA SER A 73 6.45 -9.68 18.52
C SER A 73 6.10 -11.06 17.94
N LYS A 74 7.13 -11.82 17.53
CA LYS A 74 7.03 -13.24 17.13
C LYS A 74 6.19 -14.06 18.13
N VAL A 75 6.53 -13.98 19.40
CA VAL A 75 5.86 -14.76 20.47
C VAL A 75 4.37 -14.40 20.54
N THR A 76 4.06 -13.11 20.56
CA THR A 76 2.67 -12.63 20.62
C THR A 76 1.88 -13.03 19.39
N HIS A 77 2.51 -12.95 18.20
CA HIS A 77 1.86 -13.33 16.94
C HIS A 77 1.56 -14.84 16.88
N ILE A 78 2.54 -15.68 17.23
CA ILE A 78 2.37 -17.13 17.28
C ILE A 78 1.29 -17.51 18.32
N ASN A 79 1.29 -16.88 19.49
CA ASN A 79 0.24 -17.11 20.50
C ASN A 79 -1.16 -16.75 19.96
N GLY A 80 -1.27 -15.66 19.18
CA GLY A 80 -2.50 -15.31 18.46
C GLY A 80 -2.95 -16.42 17.50
N ILE A 81 -2.04 -16.98 16.71
CA ILE A 81 -2.34 -18.12 15.82
C ILE A 81 -2.84 -19.32 16.63
N MET A 82 -2.19 -19.65 17.74
CA MET A 82 -2.59 -20.78 18.59
C MET A 82 -3.96 -20.58 19.22
N SER A 83 -4.31 -19.34 19.60
CA SER A 83 -5.61 -18.98 20.20
C SER A 83 -6.71 -18.67 19.16
N ASN A 84 -6.41 -18.84 17.87
CA ASN A 84 -7.34 -18.57 16.77
C ASN A 84 -7.76 -17.08 16.65
N ASP A 85 -6.84 -16.16 16.94
CA ASP A 85 -7.05 -14.73 16.65
C ASP A 85 -7.33 -14.56 15.15
N PRO A 86 -8.44 -13.93 14.75
CA PRO A 86 -8.84 -13.84 13.34
C PRO A 86 -7.82 -13.13 12.44
N ILE A 87 -7.02 -12.23 13.00
CA ILE A 87 -5.99 -11.50 12.25
C ILE A 87 -4.73 -12.37 12.09
N ALA A 88 -4.28 -12.98 13.20
CA ALA A 88 -3.06 -13.77 13.20
C ALA A 88 -3.22 -15.12 12.48
N SER A 89 -4.40 -15.76 12.60
CA SER A 89 -4.66 -17.11 12.07
C SER A 89 -5.23 -17.15 10.65
N THR A 90 -5.41 -15.99 9.99
CA THR A 90 -5.89 -15.95 8.61
C THR A 90 -4.72 -16.17 7.64
N PRO A 91 -4.74 -17.24 6.82
CA PRO A 91 -3.74 -17.44 5.78
C PRO A 91 -3.75 -16.30 4.76
N ILE A 92 -2.55 -15.92 4.32
CA ILE A 92 -2.34 -14.86 3.34
C ILE A 92 -1.82 -15.50 2.05
N PRO A 93 -2.51 -15.35 0.90
CA PRO A 93 -2.03 -15.91 -0.36
C PRO A 93 -0.63 -15.38 -0.70
N ALA A 94 0.19 -16.24 -1.31
CA ALA A 94 1.50 -15.82 -1.78
C ALA A 94 1.35 -14.69 -2.83
N PRO A 95 2.20 -13.68 -2.81
CA PRO A 95 2.23 -12.64 -3.83
C PRO A 95 2.62 -13.24 -5.19
N ALA A 96 2.20 -12.60 -6.28
CA ALA A 96 2.71 -12.91 -7.59
C ALA A 96 4.23 -12.60 -7.68
N THR A 97 4.95 -13.27 -8.55
CA THR A 97 6.43 -13.23 -8.64
C THR A 97 6.95 -11.82 -8.94
N GLU A 98 6.22 -11.06 -9.76
CA GLU A 98 6.54 -9.66 -10.10
C GLU A 98 6.47 -8.70 -8.90
N ASN A 99 5.80 -9.11 -7.83
CA ASN A 99 5.69 -8.34 -6.59
C ASN A 99 6.79 -8.69 -5.56
N LEU A 100 7.78 -9.50 -5.96
CA LEU A 100 8.94 -9.85 -5.15
C LEU A 100 10.16 -9.05 -5.63
N MET A 101 10.73 -8.26 -4.74
CA MET A 101 11.95 -7.48 -4.99
C MET A 101 13.11 -8.12 -4.22
N VAL A 102 14.12 -8.61 -4.96
CA VAL A 102 15.25 -9.36 -4.40
C VAL A 102 16.46 -8.45 -4.23
N TYR A 103 17.02 -8.41 -3.04
CA TYR A 103 18.22 -7.64 -2.67
C TYR A 103 19.21 -8.53 -1.91
N GLY A 104 19.90 -9.42 -2.63
CA GLY A 104 20.79 -10.40 -2.01
C GLY A 104 20.06 -11.35 -1.06
N ASP A 105 20.36 -11.26 0.23
CA ASP A 105 19.76 -12.06 1.29
C ASP A 105 18.51 -11.41 1.91
N VAL A 106 17.94 -10.41 1.25
CA VAL A 106 16.70 -9.75 1.64
C VAL A 106 15.72 -9.78 0.48
N VAL A 107 14.46 -10.12 0.76
CA VAL A 107 13.37 -9.99 -0.23
C VAL A 107 12.23 -9.19 0.39
N VAL A 108 11.73 -8.23 -0.37
CA VAL A 108 10.53 -7.47 -0.05
C VAL A 108 9.39 -7.95 -0.94
N ALA A 109 8.29 -8.37 -0.33
CA ALA A 109 7.07 -8.76 -1.02
C ALA A 109 5.96 -7.74 -0.78
N ARG A 110 5.19 -7.42 -1.82
CA ARG A 110 4.00 -6.56 -1.73
C ARG A 110 2.82 -7.23 -2.41
N HIS A 111 1.67 -7.21 -1.77
CA HIS A 111 0.43 -7.70 -2.34
C HIS A 111 -0.78 -7.11 -1.61
N THR A 112 -1.95 -7.26 -2.20
CA THR A 112 -3.21 -6.79 -1.61
C THR A 112 -4.12 -7.97 -1.33
N VAL A 113 -4.63 -8.02 -0.11
CA VAL A 113 -5.55 -9.07 0.32
C VAL A 113 -6.72 -8.42 1.07
N ARG A 114 -7.95 -8.68 0.62
CA ARG A 114 -9.19 -8.24 1.30
C ARG A 114 -9.17 -6.75 1.72
N GLY A 115 -8.75 -5.86 0.81
CA GLY A 115 -8.69 -4.42 1.09
C GLY A 115 -7.56 -3.99 2.03
N THR A 116 -6.54 -4.85 2.21
CA THR A 116 -5.33 -4.55 2.96
C THR A 116 -4.11 -4.73 2.06
N ALA A 117 -3.31 -3.69 1.92
CA ALA A 117 -1.98 -3.80 1.33
C ALA A 117 -1.04 -4.41 2.37
N ILE A 118 -0.35 -5.48 1.99
CA ILE A 118 0.60 -6.18 2.86
C ILE A 118 1.99 -6.00 2.29
N SER A 119 2.93 -5.58 3.13
CA SER A 119 4.35 -5.61 2.86
C SER A 119 5.02 -6.61 3.79
N SER A 120 5.79 -7.53 3.22
CA SER A 120 6.54 -8.54 3.99
C SER A 120 8.01 -8.45 3.65
N ILE A 121 8.87 -8.60 4.65
CA ILE A 121 10.32 -8.62 4.51
C ILE A 121 10.82 -9.99 4.94
N PHE A 122 11.57 -10.62 4.07
CA PHE A 122 12.24 -11.89 4.31
C PHE A 122 13.74 -11.70 4.36
N VAL A 123 14.39 -12.47 5.21
CA VAL A 123 15.85 -12.50 5.33
C VAL A 123 16.34 -13.93 5.21
N LYS A 124 17.51 -14.11 4.59
CA LYS A 124 18.22 -15.39 4.55
C LYS A 124 19.25 -15.41 5.66
N LYS A 125 19.06 -16.27 6.64
CA LYS A 125 19.95 -16.45 7.79
C LYS A 125 20.39 -17.93 7.84
N ASP A 126 21.67 -18.18 7.90
CA ASP A 126 22.25 -19.53 7.93
C ASP A 126 21.74 -20.43 6.76
N GLY A 127 21.61 -19.82 5.58
CA GLY A 127 21.13 -20.50 4.36
C GLY A 127 19.62 -20.68 4.27
N HIS A 128 18.82 -20.27 5.27
CA HIS A 128 17.38 -20.45 5.32
C HIS A 128 16.65 -19.11 5.29
N TRP A 129 15.59 -19.02 4.46
CA TRP A 129 14.70 -17.87 4.44
C TRP A 129 13.75 -17.87 5.62
N GLN A 130 13.60 -16.73 6.25
CA GLN A 130 12.67 -16.49 7.35
C GLN A 130 11.89 -15.21 7.14
N LEU A 131 10.64 -15.15 7.60
CA LEU A 131 9.84 -13.94 7.62
C LEU A 131 10.32 -13.06 8.79
N LEU A 132 10.86 -11.88 8.46
CA LEU A 132 11.36 -10.90 9.42
C LEU A 132 10.29 -9.90 9.85
N GLN A 133 9.49 -9.44 8.90
CA GLN A 133 8.44 -8.46 9.16
C GLN A 133 7.25 -8.68 8.24
N ALA A 134 6.06 -8.45 8.76
CA ALA A 134 4.86 -8.26 7.96
C ALA A 134 4.14 -6.99 8.43
N GLN A 135 3.64 -6.20 7.49
CA GLN A 135 2.87 -4.98 7.78
C GLN A 135 1.60 -4.96 6.96
N GLY A 136 0.48 -4.74 7.63
CA GLY A 136 -0.80 -4.50 6.99
C GLY A 136 -1.13 -3.01 6.97
N THR A 137 -1.55 -2.50 5.80
CA THR A 137 -2.09 -1.15 5.66
C THR A 137 -3.49 -1.27 5.06
N ARG A 138 -4.51 -0.80 5.78
CA ARG A 138 -5.88 -0.82 5.27
C ARG A 138 -5.97 0.13 4.07
N LEU A 139 -6.44 -0.38 2.95
CA LEU A 139 -6.72 0.46 1.79
C LEU A 139 -7.98 1.28 2.05
N ALA A 140 -7.97 2.51 1.56
CA ALA A 140 -9.19 3.31 1.53
C ALA A 140 -10.25 2.57 0.68
N PRO A 141 -11.54 2.63 1.08
CA PRO A 141 -12.61 2.09 0.26
C PRO A 141 -12.60 2.75 -1.12
N GLU A 142 -13.07 2.00 -2.12
CA GLU A 142 -13.23 2.56 -3.47
C GLU A 142 -14.11 3.79 -3.42
N ARG A 143 -13.56 4.92 -3.86
CA ARG A 143 -14.30 6.18 -3.93
C ARG A 143 -15.08 6.21 -5.24
N LYS A 144 -16.40 6.43 -5.15
CA LYS A 144 -17.28 6.59 -6.31
C LYS A 144 -17.64 8.06 -6.45
N PRO A 145 -16.97 8.80 -7.34
CA PRO A 145 -17.28 10.20 -7.60
C PRO A 145 -18.72 10.36 -8.08
N ILE A 146 -19.34 11.46 -7.67
CA ILE A 146 -20.64 11.89 -8.18
C ILE A 146 -20.47 13.21 -8.93
N THR A 147 -21.47 13.59 -9.75
CA THR A 147 -21.56 14.92 -10.35
C THR A 147 -22.51 15.75 -9.49
N LEU A 148 -22.07 16.93 -9.10
CA LEU A 148 -22.91 17.93 -8.42
C LEU A 148 -23.35 19.01 -9.40
N ASP A 149 -24.55 19.58 -9.16
CA ASP A 149 -24.96 20.79 -9.87
C ASP A 149 -23.90 21.89 -9.64
N PRO A 150 -23.39 22.51 -10.69
CA PRO A 150 -22.42 23.60 -10.59
C PRO A 150 -22.85 24.74 -9.64
N LYS A 151 -24.13 24.98 -9.50
CA LYS A 151 -24.67 25.98 -8.54
C LYS A 151 -24.42 25.62 -7.09
N LEU A 152 -24.39 24.32 -6.77
CA LEU A 152 -24.09 23.85 -5.41
C LEU A 152 -22.62 24.05 -5.05
N LEU A 153 -21.74 24.09 -6.05
CA LEU A 153 -20.30 24.25 -5.83
C LEU A 153 -19.95 25.65 -5.31
N GLU A 154 -20.75 26.67 -5.65
CA GLU A 154 -20.53 28.04 -5.14
C GLU A 154 -20.63 28.13 -3.62
N ALA A 155 -21.43 27.30 -2.98
CA ALA A 155 -21.54 27.30 -1.52
C ALA A 155 -20.24 26.94 -0.82
N PHE A 156 -19.33 26.23 -1.48
CA PHE A 156 -18.04 25.79 -0.93
C PHE A 156 -16.92 26.77 -1.17
N VAL A 157 -17.10 27.72 -2.09
CA VAL A 157 -16.09 28.78 -2.39
C VAL A 157 -15.93 29.68 -1.17
N GLY A 158 -14.65 30.03 -0.88
CA GLY A 158 -14.35 30.95 0.21
C GLY A 158 -13.04 30.62 0.92
N LYS A 159 -12.82 31.28 2.06
CA LYS A 159 -11.65 31.10 2.91
C LYS A 159 -11.98 30.31 4.16
N TYR A 160 -11.07 29.44 4.56
CA TYR A 160 -11.20 28.53 5.69
C TYR A 160 -10.01 28.66 6.62
N GLU A 161 -10.26 28.99 7.87
CA GLU A 161 -9.22 29.21 8.88
C GLU A 161 -9.09 27.99 9.80
N PHE A 162 -7.90 27.38 9.80
CA PHE A 162 -7.50 26.25 10.65
C PHE A 162 -6.87 26.69 11.98
N GLY A 163 -6.54 27.95 12.10
CA GLY A 163 -5.88 28.58 13.25
C GLY A 163 -5.16 29.84 12.82
N PRO A 164 -4.48 30.54 13.73
CA PRO A 164 -3.79 31.79 13.43
C PRO A 164 -2.86 31.65 12.21
N ASN A 165 -3.09 32.44 11.18
CA ASN A 165 -2.31 32.45 9.92
C ASN A 165 -2.36 31.14 9.08
N ALA A 166 -3.22 30.19 9.42
CA ALA A 166 -3.40 28.94 8.68
C ALA A 166 -4.70 28.98 7.86
N ILE A 167 -4.67 29.68 6.74
CA ILE A 167 -5.82 29.88 5.85
C ILE A 167 -5.68 29.01 4.62
N ALA A 168 -6.77 28.33 4.26
CA ALA A 168 -6.95 27.71 2.97
C ALA A 168 -8.05 28.40 2.18
N THR A 169 -7.97 28.33 0.85
CA THR A 169 -8.93 28.94 -0.07
C THR A 169 -9.52 27.87 -0.98
N ALA A 170 -10.84 27.85 -1.05
CA ALA A 170 -11.57 27.11 -2.06
C ALA A 170 -12.02 28.06 -3.18
N THR A 171 -11.69 27.74 -4.42
CA THR A 171 -12.12 28.47 -5.61
C THR A 171 -12.83 27.52 -6.57
N ARG A 172 -13.73 28.04 -7.38
CA ARG A 172 -14.37 27.24 -8.43
C ARG A 172 -13.66 27.46 -9.77
N GLU A 173 -13.37 26.36 -10.46
CA GLU A 173 -12.86 26.33 -11.82
C GLU A 173 -13.74 25.40 -12.67
N GLY A 174 -14.65 25.97 -13.48
CA GLY A 174 -15.64 25.19 -14.23
C GLY A 174 -16.55 24.40 -13.29
N ASP A 175 -16.55 23.06 -13.42
CA ASP A 175 -17.35 22.13 -12.63
C ASP A 175 -16.55 21.47 -11.48
N ALA A 176 -15.47 22.10 -11.06
CA ALA A 176 -14.61 21.61 -9.99
C ALA A 176 -14.31 22.68 -8.95
N ILE A 177 -14.09 22.23 -7.71
CA ILE A 177 -13.52 23.05 -6.65
C ILE A 177 -12.01 22.81 -6.59
N LYS A 178 -11.25 23.90 -6.57
CA LYS A 178 -9.82 23.89 -6.28
C LYS A 178 -9.59 24.32 -4.85
N TRP A 179 -8.82 23.53 -4.11
CA TRP A 179 -8.47 23.81 -2.73
C TRP A 179 -6.97 24.10 -2.61
N ARG A 180 -6.64 25.22 -1.98
CA ARG A 180 -5.26 25.63 -1.76
C ARG A 180 -5.02 25.99 -0.30
N GLY A 181 -4.15 25.26 0.37
CA GLY A 181 -3.68 25.56 1.72
C GLY A 181 -2.44 26.47 1.70
N GLY A 182 -2.57 27.73 2.12
CA GLY A 182 -1.47 28.69 2.10
C GLY A 182 -0.83 28.85 0.72
N ASN A 183 0.51 28.69 0.64
CA ASN A 183 1.28 28.82 -0.62
C ASN A 183 1.44 27.48 -1.38
N ARG A 184 0.71 26.43 -1.01
CA ARG A 184 0.79 25.14 -1.70
C ARG A 184 0.10 25.18 -3.07
N MET A 185 0.45 24.24 -3.94
CA MET A 185 -0.25 24.06 -5.21
C MET A 185 -1.72 23.68 -4.93
N PRO A 186 -2.66 24.22 -5.72
CA PRO A 186 -4.06 23.85 -5.61
C PRO A 186 -4.25 22.36 -5.93
N VAL A 187 -5.13 21.70 -5.18
CA VAL A 187 -5.59 20.32 -5.45
C VAL A 187 -7.05 20.33 -5.91
N THR A 188 -7.42 19.37 -6.73
CA THR A 188 -8.79 19.24 -7.24
C THR A 188 -9.64 18.47 -6.26
N LEU A 189 -10.76 19.05 -5.84
CA LEU A 189 -11.76 18.36 -5.02
C LEU A 189 -12.76 17.63 -5.89
N VAL A 190 -12.88 16.33 -5.67
CA VAL A 190 -13.83 15.43 -6.34
C VAL A 190 -14.95 15.11 -5.38
N PRO A 191 -16.23 15.39 -5.71
CA PRO A 191 -17.34 15.14 -4.82
C PRO A 191 -17.66 13.64 -4.69
N LEU A 192 -17.91 13.20 -3.46
CA LEU A 192 -18.42 11.87 -3.09
C LEU A 192 -19.88 11.92 -2.63
N SER A 193 -20.31 13.09 -2.11
CA SER A 193 -21.67 13.42 -1.75
C SER A 193 -21.87 14.93 -1.84
N GLU A 194 -23.02 15.45 -1.45
CA GLU A 194 -23.27 16.90 -1.40
C GLU A 194 -22.34 17.69 -0.47
N THR A 195 -21.68 17.02 0.47
CA THR A 195 -20.80 17.68 1.44
C THR A 195 -19.44 17.01 1.58
N GLN A 196 -19.29 15.81 1.05
CA GLN A 196 -18.06 15.04 1.16
C GLN A 196 -17.29 15.05 -0.17
N PHE A 197 -16.02 15.40 -0.08
CA PHE A 197 -15.10 15.48 -1.22
C PHE A 197 -13.80 14.77 -0.88
N PHE A 198 -13.03 14.44 -1.89
CA PHE A 198 -11.64 14.07 -1.70
C PHE A 198 -10.72 14.88 -2.63
N ALA A 199 -9.55 15.20 -2.17
CA ALA A 199 -8.52 15.85 -2.96
C ALA A 199 -7.77 14.78 -3.77
N LYS A 200 -7.92 14.81 -5.10
CA LYS A 200 -7.43 13.76 -6.00
C LYS A 200 -5.91 13.55 -5.90
N GLU A 201 -5.15 14.64 -5.74
CA GLU A 201 -3.68 14.63 -5.73
C GLU A 201 -3.08 14.18 -4.39
N THR A 202 -3.82 14.32 -3.29
CA THR A 202 -3.34 14.01 -1.93
C THR A 202 -4.15 12.93 -1.22
N GLU A 203 -5.23 12.46 -1.84
CA GLU A 203 -6.20 11.51 -1.27
C GLU A 203 -6.82 11.94 0.07
N THR A 204 -6.68 13.22 0.41
CA THR A 204 -7.27 13.79 1.63
C THR A 204 -8.78 13.87 1.51
N GLU A 205 -9.51 13.33 2.48
CA GLU A 205 -10.95 13.48 2.55
C GLU A 205 -11.32 14.79 3.24
N MET A 206 -12.31 15.47 2.66
CA MET A 206 -12.84 16.74 3.15
C MET A 206 -14.34 16.62 3.33
N MET A 207 -14.84 17.00 4.51
CA MET A 207 -16.25 17.06 4.80
C MET A 207 -16.61 18.51 5.14
N PHE A 208 -17.39 19.14 4.27
CA PHE A 208 -17.92 20.49 4.53
C PHE A 208 -19.07 20.41 5.52
N VAL A 209 -19.05 21.32 6.49
CA VAL A 209 -20.06 21.43 7.55
C VAL A 209 -21.07 22.48 7.16
N LYS A 210 -22.35 22.15 7.22
CA LYS A 210 -23.46 23.08 6.98
C LYS A 210 -24.20 23.36 8.31
N ASN A 211 -24.73 24.57 8.45
CA ASN A 211 -25.66 24.90 9.53
C ASN A 211 -27.09 24.45 9.19
N GLU A 212 -28.02 24.72 10.08
CA GLU A 212 -29.46 24.38 9.92
C GLU A 212 -30.12 25.04 8.70
N ASN A 213 -29.57 26.17 8.23
CA ASN A 213 -30.03 26.89 7.05
C ASN A 213 -29.35 26.40 5.75
N GLY A 214 -28.57 25.30 5.81
CA GLY A 214 -27.86 24.74 4.66
C GLY A 214 -26.60 25.50 4.23
N GLN A 215 -26.18 26.53 4.96
CA GLN A 215 -25.00 27.33 4.64
C GLN A 215 -23.72 26.61 5.11
N VAL A 216 -22.70 26.59 4.28
CA VAL A 216 -21.39 26.04 4.62
C VAL A 216 -20.69 26.94 5.63
N THR A 217 -20.38 26.39 6.81
CA THR A 217 -19.77 27.11 7.94
C THR A 217 -18.34 26.66 8.23
N GLY A 218 -17.90 25.56 7.64
CA GLY A 218 -16.56 25.06 7.87
C GLY A 218 -16.25 23.80 7.07
N VAL A 219 -15.09 23.22 7.33
CA VAL A 219 -14.64 21.96 6.75
C VAL A 219 -13.85 21.14 7.77
N VAL A 220 -13.96 19.84 7.67
CA VAL A 220 -13.16 18.86 8.40
C VAL A 220 -12.27 18.14 7.38
N LEU A 221 -10.95 18.21 7.55
CA LEU A 221 -9.99 17.44 6.78
C LEU A 221 -9.67 16.16 7.52
N ARG A 222 -9.84 15.04 6.86
CA ARG A 222 -9.47 13.72 7.36
C ARG A 222 -8.20 13.24 6.67
N LEU A 223 -7.11 13.19 7.42
CA LEU A 223 -5.78 12.82 6.94
C LEU A 223 -5.46 11.36 7.34
N GLY A 224 -6.14 10.40 6.73
CA GLY A 224 -5.93 8.98 7.01
C GLY A 224 -6.21 8.62 8.48
N SER A 225 -5.20 8.10 9.19
CA SER A 225 -5.29 7.75 10.63
C SER A 225 -4.90 8.91 11.56
N CYS A 226 -4.56 10.08 11.00
CA CYS A 226 -4.21 11.27 11.78
C CYS A 226 -5.45 11.94 12.37
N GLN A 227 -5.24 12.81 13.36
CA GLN A 227 -6.32 13.59 13.95
C GLN A 227 -6.98 14.50 12.90
N ASP A 228 -8.31 14.54 12.89
CA ASP A 228 -9.08 15.43 12.02
C ASP A 228 -8.70 16.89 12.25
N SER A 229 -8.42 17.62 11.18
CA SER A 229 -8.19 19.07 11.20
C SER A 229 -9.48 19.79 10.82
N LYS A 230 -9.93 20.74 11.66
CA LYS A 230 -11.16 21.50 11.47
C LYS A 230 -10.86 22.93 11.12
N ALA A 231 -11.55 23.49 10.14
CA ALA A 231 -11.49 24.90 9.80
C ALA A 231 -12.88 25.53 9.80
N LYS A 232 -12.95 26.78 10.19
CA LYS A 232 -14.14 27.63 10.11
C LYS A 232 -14.11 28.39 8.78
N LYS A 233 -15.24 28.46 8.09
CA LYS A 233 -15.39 29.36 6.93
C LYS A 233 -15.46 30.79 7.42
N ILE A 234 -14.63 31.69 6.85
CA ILE A 234 -14.52 33.10 7.26
C ILE A 234 -14.93 34.09 6.16
N GLU A 235 -14.97 33.63 4.92
CA GLU A 235 -15.47 34.36 3.72
C GLU A 235 -16.15 33.36 2.77
#